data_2654dd97019397511b4b77d019346ce9
#
_entry.id   2654dd97019397511b4b77d019346ce9
#
_cell.length_a   1.000
_cell.length_b   1.000
_cell.length_c   1.000
_cell.angle_alpha   90.00
_cell.angle_beta   90.00
_cell.angle_gamma   90.00
#
_symmetry.space_group_name_H-M   'P 1'
#
loop_
_entity.id
_entity.type
_entity.pdbx_description
1 polymer ?
#
loop_
_entity_poly.entity_id
_entity_poly.type
_entity_poly.pdbx_seq_one_letter_code
_entity_poly.pdbx_strand_id
1 'polypeptide(L)'
;HGNAIQIDDHYEGELSILSDEISKMIIKLNEQTELLQKDKVRLTNAIADIFHQMRTPLTSINLSLTVLNDEHLSADKALYYRRDIKKQLEKIQWLIETLLKMSKIDAKTAIFHRQEILVKDILTKAMEPFAIPMELKEQKSILSCTNEKMLVDNQWMMEAFSNLIKNAVEHTPDGGTIQLIASENPLYTEVIIQDNGEGIPEEDIPYMFERFYKGKNAKPESVGIGLAFARMIITAQNGTISVKNNPDGGACFSVRFYKQII
;
A
#
# COMPACT_ATOMS: atom_id res chain seq x y z
N HIS A 1 50.20 -34.44 55.21
CA HIS A 1 50.34 -33.76 53.90
C HIS A 1 49.02 -33.87 53.16
N GLY A 2 48.17 -32.87 53.28
CA GLY A 2 46.99 -32.73 52.58
C GLY A 2 47.26 -31.95 51.25
N ASN A 3 47.15 -32.63 50.09
CA ASN A 3 47.13 -31.95 48.82
C ASN A 3 45.78 -31.28 48.71
N ALA A 4 45.73 -29.97 48.79
CA ALA A 4 44.60 -29.18 48.37
C ALA A 4 44.52 -29.30 46.83
N ILE A 5 43.48 -29.88 46.35
CA ILE A 5 43.15 -29.85 44.93
C ILE A 5 42.80 -28.39 44.60
N GLN A 6 43.69 -27.69 43.92
CA GLN A 6 43.34 -26.41 43.25
C GLN A 6 42.32 -26.76 42.16
N ILE A 7 41.07 -26.46 42.43
CA ILE A 7 40.06 -26.46 41.39
C ILE A 7 40.41 -25.25 40.51
N ASP A 8 40.68 -25.54 39.23
CA ASP A 8 41.12 -24.58 38.23
C ASP A 8 39.99 -23.57 37.99
N ASP A 9 40.21 -22.32 38.38
CA ASP A 9 39.28 -21.18 38.18
C ASP A 9 38.85 -20.99 36.70
N HIS A 10 39.60 -21.63 35.78
CA HIS A 10 39.27 -21.62 34.36
C HIS A 10 37.99 -22.40 33.98
N TYR A 11 37.69 -23.51 34.70
CA TYR A 11 36.48 -24.31 34.39
C TYR A 11 35.19 -23.63 34.81
N GLU A 12 35.15 -22.85 35.88
CA GLU A 12 33.96 -22.07 36.27
C GLU A 12 33.70 -20.92 35.29
N GLY A 13 34.76 -20.29 34.77
CA GLY A 13 34.64 -19.25 33.76
C GLY A 13 34.07 -19.75 32.42
N GLU A 14 34.52 -20.92 31.97
CA GLU A 14 34.05 -21.52 30.70
C GLU A 14 32.58 -21.97 30.81
N LEU A 15 32.17 -22.54 31.95
CA LEU A 15 30.76 -22.92 32.19
C LEU A 15 29.84 -21.68 32.28
N SER A 16 30.32 -20.60 32.85
CA SER A 16 29.59 -19.33 32.91
C SER A 16 29.41 -18.75 31.50
N ILE A 17 30.47 -18.73 30.68
CA ILE A 17 30.39 -18.27 29.28
C ILE A 17 29.41 -19.13 28.47
N LEU A 18 29.47 -20.46 28.61
CA LEU A 18 28.56 -21.38 27.95
C LEU A 18 27.10 -21.14 28.38
N SER A 19 26.85 -20.94 29.68
CA SER A 19 25.52 -20.62 30.20
C SER A 19 24.97 -19.32 29.64
N ASP A 20 25.82 -18.29 29.54
CA ASP A 20 25.44 -17.00 28.93
C ASP A 20 25.13 -17.12 27.44
N GLU A 21 25.91 -17.92 26.70
CA GLU A 21 25.65 -18.16 25.28
C GLU A 21 24.34 -18.94 25.04
N ILE A 22 24.08 -19.97 25.88
CA ILE A 22 22.81 -20.71 25.84
C ILE A 22 21.65 -19.79 26.19
N SER A 23 21.77 -18.91 27.18
CA SER A 23 20.74 -17.95 27.56
C SER A 23 20.44 -16.97 26.43
N LYS A 24 21.46 -16.45 25.78
CA LYS A 24 21.29 -15.58 24.57
C LYS A 24 20.61 -16.32 23.42
N MET A 25 20.97 -17.58 23.18
CA MET A 25 20.31 -18.42 22.16
C MET A 25 18.83 -18.64 22.48
N ILE A 26 18.48 -18.92 23.73
CA ILE A 26 17.08 -19.12 24.14
C ILE A 26 16.28 -17.82 23.95
N ILE A 27 16.83 -16.66 24.35
CA ILE A 27 16.18 -15.37 24.15
C ILE A 27 15.93 -15.13 22.66
N LYS A 28 16.95 -15.31 21.82
CA LYS A 28 16.83 -15.14 20.36
C LYS A 28 15.82 -16.10 19.74
N LEU A 29 15.75 -17.33 20.21
CA LEU A 29 14.83 -18.34 19.73
C LEU A 29 13.38 -17.99 20.12
N ASN A 30 13.18 -17.48 21.32
CA ASN A 30 11.89 -16.99 21.78
C ASN A 30 11.42 -15.77 20.96
N GLU A 31 12.31 -14.81 20.71
CA GLU A 31 12.02 -13.64 19.86
C GLU A 31 11.63 -14.07 18.43
N GLN A 32 12.37 -15.01 17.84
CA GLN A 32 12.05 -15.56 16.53
C GLN A 32 10.69 -16.27 16.52
N THR A 33 10.39 -17.05 17.57
CA THR A 33 9.11 -17.74 17.68
C THR A 33 7.95 -16.77 17.80
N GLU A 34 8.10 -15.71 18.61
CA GLU A 34 7.08 -14.65 18.69
C GLU A 34 6.86 -13.92 17.36
N LEU A 35 7.94 -13.62 16.62
CA LEU A 35 7.85 -13.01 15.29
C LEU A 35 7.09 -13.92 14.32
N LEU A 36 7.44 -15.21 14.26
CA LEU A 36 6.76 -16.20 13.43
C LEU A 36 5.28 -16.32 13.78
N GLN A 37 4.94 -16.31 15.07
CA GLN A 37 3.56 -16.36 15.54
C GLN A 37 2.79 -15.10 15.09
N LYS A 38 3.37 -13.91 15.23
CA LYS A 38 2.78 -12.65 14.75
C LYS A 38 2.56 -12.68 13.25
N ASP A 39 3.54 -13.15 12.49
CA ASP A 39 3.44 -13.25 11.02
C ASP A 39 2.37 -14.25 10.60
N LYS A 40 2.26 -15.40 11.30
CA LYS A 40 1.19 -16.37 11.04
C LYS A 40 -0.20 -15.79 11.28
N VAL A 41 -0.40 -15.06 12.39
CA VAL A 41 -1.67 -14.39 12.70
C VAL A 41 -1.98 -13.31 11.63
N ARG A 42 -1.00 -12.50 11.25
CA ARG A 42 -1.15 -11.50 10.18
C ARG A 42 -1.57 -12.14 8.85
N LEU A 43 -0.93 -13.25 8.48
CA LEU A 43 -1.27 -13.99 7.26
C LEU A 43 -2.69 -14.54 7.32
N THR A 44 -3.08 -15.13 8.45
CA THR A 44 -4.43 -15.67 8.63
C THR A 44 -5.51 -14.58 8.51
N ASN A 45 -5.27 -13.41 9.14
CA ASN A 45 -6.18 -12.27 9.05
C ASN A 45 -6.25 -11.74 7.61
N ALA A 46 -5.10 -11.60 6.93
CA ALA A 46 -5.07 -11.16 5.54
C ALA A 46 -5.85 -12.09 4.61
N ILE A 47 -5.74 -13.41 4.80
CA ILE A 47 -6.52 -14.40 4.03
C ILE A 47 -8.02 -14.25 4.32
N ALA A 48 -8.42 -14.10 5.57
CA ALA A 48 -9.82 -13.89 5.94
C ALA A 48 -10.39 -12.62 5.30
N ASP A 49 -9.63 -11.53 5.32
CA ASP A 49 -10.01 -10.26 4.70
C ASP A 49 -10.17 -10.39 3.18
N ILE A 50 -9.25 -11.11 2.51
CA ILE A 50 -9.34 -11.42 1.08
C ILE A 50 -10.66 -12.13 0.77
N PHE A 51 -10.99 -13.20 1.51
CA PHE A 51 -12.25 -13.91 1.30
C PHE A 51 -13.47 -13.03 1.51
N HIS A 52 -13.46 -12.16 2.52
CA HIS A 52 -14.53 -11.18 2.73
C HIS A 52 -14.66 -10.19 1.57
N GLN A 53 -13.54 -9.66 1.06
CA GLN A 53 -13.55 -8.73 -0.07
C GLN A 53 -13.94 -9.39 -1.41
N MET A 54 -13.74 -10.70 -1.56
CA MET A 54 -14.21 -11.46 -2.74
C MET A 54 -15.68 -11.87 -2.63
N ARG A 55 -16.19 -12.13 -1.43
CA ARG A 55 -17.58 -12.55 -1.22
C ARG A 55 -18.57 -11.49 -1.71
N THR A 56 -18.32 -10.22 -1.40
CA THR A 56 -19.21 -9.11 -1.76
C THR A 56 -19.46 -9.00 -3.27
N PRO A 57 -18.43 -8.88 -4.13
CA PRO A 57 -18.64 -8.83 -5.59
C PRO A 57 -19.25 -10.13 -6.15
N LEU A 58 -18.88 -11.30 -5.61
CA LEU A 58 -19.50 -12.57 -6.03
C LEU A 58 -20.99 -12.63 -5.69
N THR A 59 -21.39 -12.12 -4.52
CA THR A 59 -22.82 -12.04 -4.14
C THR A 59 -23.55 -11.08 -5.07
N SER A 60 -22.98 -9.92 -5.41
CA SER A 60 -23.57 -8.98 -6.38
C SER A 60 -23.74 -9.60 -7.76
N ILE A 61 -22.73 -10.33 -8.25
CA ILE A 61 -22.82 -11.05 -9.52
C ILE A 61 -23.97 -12.06 -9.50
N ASN A 62 -24.07 -12.89 -8.45
CA ASN A 62 -25.14 -13.89 -8.34
C ASN A 62 -26.52 -13.24 -8.31
N LEU A 63 -26.71 -12.12 -7.58
CA LEU A 63 -27.96 -11.38 -7.56
C LEU A 63 -28.29 -10.81 -8.95
N SER A 64 -27.32 -10.20 -9.63
CA SER A 64 -27.48 -9.65 -10.96
C SER A 64 -27.84 -10.74 -11.98
N LEU A 65 -27.24 -11.95 -11.88
CA LEU A 65 -27.58 -13.10 -12.71
C LEU A 65 -29.01 -13.60 -12.45
N THR A 66 -29.44 -13.64 -11.17
CA THR A 66 -30.80 -14.04 -10.81
C THR A 66 -31.83 -13.09 -11.45
N VAL A 67 -31.58 -11.78 -11.39
CA VAL A 67 -32.46 -10.78 -12.00
C VAL A 67 -32.46 -10.87 -13.53
N LEU A 68 -31.31 -11.18 -14.14
CA LEU A 68 -31.21 -11.35 -15.59
C LEU A 68 -31.98 -12.56 -16.14
N ASN A 69 -32.34 -13.53 -15.30
CA ASN A 69 -33.18 -14.68 -15.67
C ASN A 69 -34.69 -14.37 -15.68
N ASP A 70 -35.11 -13.14 -15.29
CA ASP A 70 -36.49 -12.74 -15.35
C ASP A 70 -36.89 -12.44 -16.82
N GLU A 71 -37.84 -13.19 -17.35
CA GLU A 71 -38.34 -13.06 -18.74
C GLU A 71 -39.01 -11.69 -18.99
N HIS A 72 -39.43 -10.98 -17.95
CA HIS A 72 -40.07 -9.66 -18.06
C HIS A 72 -39.11 -8.47 -17.84
N LEU A 73 -37.79 -8.74 -17.79
CA LEU A 73 -36.80 -7.70 -17.61
C LEU A 73 -36.68 -6.79 -18.83
N SER A 74 -36.79 -5.46 -18.65
CA SER A 74 -36.57 -4.50 -19.71
C SER A 74 -35.12 -4.52 -20.23
N ALA A 75 -34.93 -4.22 -21.53
CA ALA A 75 -33.61 -4.20 -22.16
C ALA A 75 -32.59 -3.28 -21.40
N ASP A 76 -33.07 -2.11 -20.94
CA ASP A 76 -32.24 -1.16 -20.18
C ASP A 76 -31.77 -1.73 -18.84
N LYS A 77 -32.66 -2.39 -18.11
CA LYS A 77 -32.29 -3.08 -16.86
C LYS A 77 -31.35 -4.23 -17.12
N ALA A 78 -31.58 -5.02 -18.18
CA ALA A 78 -30.67 -6.09 -18.55
C ALA A 78 -29.26 -5.55 -18.88
N LEU A 79 -29.18 -4.43 -19.59
CA LEU A 79 -27.90 -3.76 -19.88
C LEU A 79 -27.21 -3.26 -18.62
N TYR A 80 -27.97 -2.68 -17.67
CA TYR A 80 -27.45 -2.25 -16.37
C TYR A 80 -26.81 -3.40 -15.60
N TYR A 81 -27.53 -4.54 -15.42
CA TYR A 81 -27.00 -5.68 -14.68
C TYR A 81 -25.81 -6.35 -15.37
N ARG A 82 -25.77 -6.40 -16.71
CA ARG A 82 -24.59 -6.88 -17.44
C ARG A 82 -23.36 -5.99 -17.19
N ARG A 83 -23.54 -4.68 -17.17
CA ARG A 83 -22.45 -3.72 -16.83
C ARG A 83 -21.99 -3.88 -15.39
N ASP A 84 -22.93 -4.07 -14.45
CA ASP A 84 -22.59 -4.33 -13.05
C ASP A 84 -21.78 -5.60 -12.90
N ILE A 85 -22.21 -6.72 -13.49
CA ILE A 85 -21.42 -7.97 -13.50
C ILE A 85 -20.01 -7.75 -14.01
N LYS A 86 -19.87 -7.05 -15.14
CA LYS A 86 -18.54 -6.73 -15.70
C LYS A 86 -17.68 -5.95 -14.71
N LYS A 87 -18.23 -4.89 -14.10
CA LYS A 87 -17.55 -4.08 -13.07
C LYS A 87 -17.10 -4.94 -11.87
N GLN A 88 -17.94 -5.86 -11.41
CA GLN A 88 -17.60 -6.75 -10.29
C GLN A 88 -16.50 -7.75 -10.67
N LEU A 89 -16.50 -8.29 -11.88
CA LEU A 89 -15.45 -9.18 -12.37
C LEU A 89 -14.11 -8.44 -12.49
N GLU A 90 -14.09 -7.22 -13.05
CA GLU A 90 -12.91 -6.38 -13.14
C GLU A 90 -12.33 -6.06 -11.75
N LYS A 91 -13.21 -5.83 -10.75
CA LYS A 91 -12.80 -5.63 -9.35
C LYS A 91 -12.14 -6.87 -8.76
N ILE A 92 -12.69 -8.07 -9.00
CA ILE A 92 -12.11 -9.34 -8.53
C ILE A 92 -10.75 -9.56 -9.21
N GLN A 93 -10.66 -9.37 -10.51
CA GLN A 93 -9.41 -9.54 -11.25
C GLN A 93 -8.32 -8.60 -10.71
N TRP A 94 -8.62 -7.31 -10.57
CA TRP A 94 -7.70 -6.34 -9.99
C TRP A 94 -7.24 -6.73 -8.58
N LEU A 95 -8.17 -7.24 -7.74
CA LEU A 95 -7.84 -7.71 -6.39
C LEU A 95 -6.84 -8.86 -6.41
N ILE A 96 -7.07 -9.88 -7.25
CA ILE A 96 -6.19 -11.03 -7.39
C ILE A 96 -4.80 -10.59 -7.88
N GLU A 97 -4.74 -9.76 -8.93
CA GLU A 97 -3.47 -9.27 -9.48
C GLU A 97 -2.67 -8.47 -8.45
N THR A 98 -3.35 -7.58 -7.71
CA THR A 98 -2.73 -6.78 -6.65
C THR A 98 -2.18 -7.66 -5.53
N LEU A 99 -2.94 -8.65 -5.08
CA LEU A 99 -2.51 -9.59 -4.03
C LEU A 99 -1.31 -10.44 -4.47
N LEU A 100 -1.29 -10.90 -5.72
CA LEU A 100 -0.16 -11.63 -6.29
C LEU A 100 1.10 -10.74 -6.34
N LYS A 101 0.97 -9.48 -6.72
CA LYS A 101 2.08 -8.52 -6.72
C LYS A 101 2.58 -8.24 -5.30
N MET A 102 1.67 -8.01 -4.34
CA MET A 102 2.02 -7.85 -2.93
C MET A 102 2.77 -9.06 -2.38
N SER A 103 2.29 -10.27 -2.68
CA SER A 103 2.95 -11.52 -2.27
C SER A 103 4.38 -11.63 -2.83
N LYS A 104 4.62 -11.22 -4.09
CA LYS A 104 5.97 -11.21 -4.68
C LYS A 104 6.90 -10.22 -3.97
N ILE A 105 6.39 -9.04 -3.58
CA ILE A 105 7.17 -8.05 -2.84
C ILE A 105 7.51 -8.58 -1.43
N ASP A 106 6.55 -9.16 -0.71
CA ASP A 106 6.76 -9.75 0.62
C ASP A 106 7.79 -10.88 0.59
N ALA A 107 7.70 -11.77 -0.39
CA ALA A 107 8.63 -12.87 -0.59
C ALA A 107 10.01 -12.40 -1.12
N LYS A 108 10.19 -11.09 -1.39
CA LYS A 108 11.38 -10.52 -2.03
C LYS A 108 11.72 -11.16 -3.39
N THR A 109 10.71 -11.65 -4.09
CA THR A 109 10.83 -12.26 -5.43
C THR A 109 10.40 -11.31 -6.55
N ALA A 110 9.92 -10.11 -6.20
CA ALA A 110 9.63 -9.07 -7.17
C ALA A 110 10.93 -8.55 -7.78
N ILE A 111 10.97 -8.52 -9.11
CA ILE A 111 12.11 -7.98 -9.86
C ILE A 111 11.78 -6.54 -10.25
N PHE A 112 12.65 -5.59 -9.89
CA PHE A 112 12.52 -4.18 -10.22
C PHE A 112 13.58 -3.78 -11.23
N HIS A 113 13.16 -3.33 -12.40
CA HIS A 113 14.03 -2.77 -13.44
C HIS A 113 14.17 -1.27 -13.23
N ARG A 114 15.03 -0.88 -12.29
CA ARG A 114 15.23 0.53 -11.93
C ARG A 114 15.97 1.25 -13.03
N GLN A 115 15.46 2.40 -13.43
CA GLN A 115 16.05 3.31 -14.40
C GLN A 115 15.81 4.77 -13.97
N GLU A 116 16.61 5.67 -14.46
CA GLU A 116 16.40 7.10 -14.21
C GLU A 116 15.24 7.60 -15.06
N ILE A 117 14.18 8.11 -14.41
CA ILE A 117 12.93 8.51 -15.05
C ILE A 117 12.55 9.90 -14.59
N LEU A 118 12.00 10.70 -15.50
CA LEU A 118 11.42 12.00 -15.16
C LEU A 118 10.13 11.80 -14.34
N VAL A 119 10.05 12.46 -13.19
CA VAL A 119 8.88 12.41 -12.30
C VAL A 119 7.63 12.84 -13.03
N LYS A 120 7.73 13.88 -13.86
CA LYS A 120 6.62 14.39 -14.67
C LYS A 120 5.98 13.32 -15.54
N ASP A 121 6.79 12.48 -16.20
CA ASP A 121 6.29 11.47 -17.13
C ASP A 121 5.50 10.37 -16.39
N ILE A 122 6.00 9.94 -15.21
CA ILE A 122 5.29 8.95 -14.39
C ILE A 122 3.97 9.52 -13.87
N LEU A 123 3.98 10.73 -13.32
CA LEU A 123 2.78 11.35 -12.75
C LEU A 123 1.72 11.63 -13.82
N THR A 124 2.13 12.09 -15.00
CA THR A 124 1.21 12.31 -16.12
C THR A 124 0.50 11.00 -16.51
N LYS A 125 1.26 9.92 -16.71
CA LYS A 125 0.68 8.61 -17.03
C LYS A 125 -0.17 8.03 -15.90
N ALA A 126 0.23 8.23 -14.64
CA ALA A 126 -0.55 7.78 -13.49
C ALA A 126 -1.88 8.52 -13.33
N MET A 127 -1.98 9.74 -13.86
CA MET A 127 -3.22 10.55 -13.87
C MET A 127 -4.19 10.20 -15.00
N GLU A 128 -3.71 9.68 -16.13
CA GLU A 128 -4.54 9.41 -17.33
C GLU A 128 -5.84 8.65 -17.02
N PRO A 129 -5.86 7.58 -16.19
CA PRO A 129 -7.08 6.84 -15.89
C PRO A 129 -8.15 7.66 -15.14
N PHE A 130 -7.74 8.78 -14.53
CA PHE A 130 -8.63 9.62 -13.71
C PHE A 130 -9.12 10.87 -14.42
N ALA A 131 -8.73 11.11 -15.67
CA ALA A 131 -9.14 12.30 -16.43
C ALA A 131 -10.68 12.42 -16.51
N ILE A 132 -11.37 11.37 -16.93
CA ILE A 132 -12.85 11.36 -17.02
C ILE A 132 -13.51 11.44 -15.64
N PRO A 133 -13.13 10.64 -14.62
CA PRO A 133 -13.64 10.80 -13.26
C PRO A 133 -13.49 12.21 -12.69
N MET A 134 -12.36 12.87 -12.93
CA MET A 134 -12.11 14.25 -12.49
C MET A 134 -12.98 15.25 -13.23
N GLU A 135 -13.13 15.09 -14.56
CA GLU A 135 -14.01 15.95 -15.39
C GLU A 135 -15.46 15.86 -14.90
N LEU A 136 -15.98 14.66 -14.64
CA LEU A 136 -17.34 14.45 -14.13
C LEU A 136 -17.57 15.09 -12.75
N LYS A 137 -16.54 15.27 -11.96
CA LYS A 137 -16.56 15.93 -10.66
C LYS A 137 -16.13 17.41 -10.72
N GLU A 138 -15.86 17.94 -11.92
CA GLU A 138 -15.34 19.31 -12.12
C GLU A 138 -14.03 19.58 -11.31
N GLN A 139 -13.30 18.52 -10.97
CA GLN A 139 -12.05 18.61 -10.21
C GLN A 139 -10.92 19.17 -11.07
N LYS A 140 -10.04 19.96 -10.46
CA LYS A 140 -8.85 20.52 -11.12
C LYS A 140 -7.60 19.77 -10.68
N SER A 141 -6.72 19.48 -11.64
CA SER A 141 -5.37 18.98 -11.36
C SER A 141 -4.32 20.02 -11.66
N ILE A 142 -3.35 20.17 -10.76
CA ILE A 142 -2.20 21.06 -10.93
C ILE A 142 -0.94 20.20 -10.83
N LEU A 143 -0.18 20.15 -11.92
CA LEU A 143 1.09 19.42 -11.97
C LEU A 143 2.24 20.43 -11.96
N SER A 144 3.00 20.45 -10.87
CA SER A 144 4.16 21.32 -10.65
C SER A 144 5.44 20.49 -10.60
N CYS A 145 5.93 20.13 -11.78
CA CYS A 145 7.17 19.38 -11.97
C CYS A 145 8.00 20.04 -13.06
N THR A 146 9.32 20.05 -12.89
CA THR A 146 10.27 20.56 -13.88
C THR A 146 11.06 19.41 -14.51
N ASN A 147 12.25 19.13 -14.00
CA ASN A 147 13.16 18.11 -14.53
C ASN A 147 13.59 17.11 -13.44
N GLU A 148 12.83 17.02 -12.37
CA GLU A 148 13.11 16.11 -11.25
C GLU A 148 13.16 14.67 -11.75
N LYS A 149 14.17 13.92 -11.31
CA LYS A 149 14.39 12.53 -11.69
C LYS A 149 14.40 11.63 -10.46
N MET A 150 14.04 10.38 -10.68
CA MET A 150 14.15 9.33 -9.68
C MET A 150 14.63 8.02 -10.31
N LEU A 151 15.41 7.24 -9.55
CA LEU A 151 15.90 5.92 -9.95
C LEU A 151 14.96 4.83 -9.47
N VAL A 152 13.99 4.46 -10.30
CA VAL A 152 12.89 3.55 -9.94
C VAL A 152 12.47 2.68 -11.13
N ASP A 153 11.67 1.65 -10.85
CA ASP A 153 10.95 0.91 -11.88
C ASP A 153 9.68 1.67 -12.29
N ASN A 154 9.58 1.99 -13.58
CA ASN A 154 8.50 2.82 -14.13
C ASN A 154 7.11 2.21 -13.91
N GLN A 155 6.94 0.91 -14.19
CA GLN A 155 5.63 0.26 -14.12
C GLN A 155 5.12 0.18 -12.68
N TRP A 156 5.99 -0.23 -11.76
CA TRP A 156 5.66 -0.31 -10.35
C TRP A 156 5.38 1.07 -9.75
N MET A 157 6.18 2.10 -10.10
CA MET A 157 5.94 3.44 -9.57
C MET A 157 4.70 4.10 -10.14
N MET A 158 4.40 3.89 -11.42
CA MET A 158 3.15 4.34 -12.02
C MET A 158 1.96 3.76 -11.25
N GLU A 159 2.01 2.48 -10.88
CA GLU A 159 0.95 1.82 -10.10
C GLU A 159 0.85 2.39 -8.67
N ALA A 160 1.99 2.67 -8.02
CA ALA A 160 2.00 3.29 -6.70
C ALA A 160 1.37 4.69 -6.73
N PHE A 161 1.80 5.55 -7.65
CA PHE A 161 1.23 6.89 -7.79
C PHE A 161 -0.23 6.86 -8.22
N SER A 162 -0.63 5.94 -9.10
CA SER A 162 -2.03 5.76 -9.47
C SER A 162 -2.93 5.45 -8.27
N ASN A 163 -2.47 4.64 -7.32
CA ASN A 163 -3.20 4.37 -6.08
C ASN A 163 -3.31 5.62 -5.17
N LEU A 164 -2.25 6.43 -5.08
CA LEU A 164 -2.28 7.68 -4.32
C LEU A 164 -3.20 8.72 -4.98
N ILE A 165 -3.09 8.89 -6.29
CA ILE A 165 -3.94 9.80 -7.08
C ILE A 165 -5.40 9.37 -7.00
N LYS A 166 -5.69 8.06 -7.12
CA LYS A 166 -7.03 7.53 -6.93
C LYS A 166 -7.64 7.94 -5.60
N ASN A 167 -6.86 7.81 -4.53
CA ASN A 167 -7.32 8.22 -3.20
C ASN A 167 -7.62 9.72 -3.16
N ALA A 168 -6.77 10.57 -3.70
CA ALA A 168 -7.02 12.01 -3.79
C ALA A 168 -8.29 12.31 -4.59
N VAL A 169 -8.50 11.71 -5.78
CA VAL A 169 -9.70 11.89 -6.61
C VAL A 169 -10.98 11.43 -5.89
N GLU A 170 -10.90 10.34 -5.12
CA GLU A 170 -12.06 9.82 -4.38
C GLU A 170 -12.49 10.71 -3.23
N HIS A 171 -11.53 11.34 -2.53
CA HIS A 171 -11.77 12.15 -1.33
C HIS A 171 -11.83 13.66 -1.59
N THR A 172 -11.45 14.11 -2.77
CA THR A 172 -11.65 15.50 -3.20
C THR A 172 -13.12 15.73 -3.56
N PRO A 173 -13.77 16.80 -3.04
CA PRO A 173 -15.14 17.15 -3.40
C PRO A 173 -15.25 17.58 -4.87
N ASP A 174 -16.49 17.70 -5.33
CA ASP A 174 -16.79 18.26 -6.65
C ASP A 174 -16.30 19.72 -6.72
N GLY A 175 -15.67 20.10 -7.84
CA GLY A 175 -14.99 21.39 -8.02
C GLY A 175 -13.68 21.55 -7.25
N GLY A 176 -13.25 20.54 -6.51
CA GLY A 176 -12.02 20.59 -5.71
C GLY A 176 -10.74 20.52 -6.53
N THR A 177 -9.60 20.58 -5.84
CA THR A 177 -8.28 20.66 -6.48
C THR A 177 -7.32 19.62 -5.95
N ILE A 178 -6.61 18.94 -6.85
CA ILE A 178 -5.56 17.99 -6.56
C ILE A 178 -4.25 18.56 -7.10
N GLN A 179 -3.22 18.62 -6.28
CA GLN A 179 -1.92 19.13 -6.64
C GLN A 179 -0.87 18.02 -6.58
N LEU A 180 -0.07 17.91 -7.64
CA LEU A 180 1.07 17.01 -7.73
C LEU A 180 2.33 17.88 -7.89
N ILE A 181 3.19 17.83 -6.90
CA ILE A 181 4.37 18.68 -6.83
C ILE A 181 5.59 17.77 -6.75
N ALA A 182 6.59 18.02 -7.60
CA ALA A 182 7.88 17.38 -7.45
C ALA A 182 8.94 18.42 -7.07
N SER A 183 9.87 18.02 -6.24
CA SER A 183 11.04 18.79 -5.88
C SER A 183 12.25 17.89 -5.75
N GLU A 184 13.41 18.39 -6.06
CA GLU A 184 14.67 17.67 -6.01
C GLU A 184 15.73 18.48 -5.29
N ASN A 185 16.45 17.83 -4.40
CA ASN A 185 17.61 18.41 -3.72
C ASN A 185 18.79 17.40 -3.76
N PRO A 186 19.97 17.76 -3.23
CA PRO A 186 21.13 16.85 -3.24
C PRO A 186 20.91 15.53 -2.50
N LEU A 187 19.96 15.44 -1.56
CA LEU A 187 19.72 14.28 -0.70
C LEU A 187 18.63 13.37 -1.21
N TYR A 188 17.54 13.92 -1.77
CA TYR A 188 16.38 13.17 -2.22
C TYR A 188 15.59 13.90 -3.30
N THR A 189 14.79 13.13 -4.04
CA THR A 189 13.68 13.62 -4.86
C THR A 189 12.39 13.36 -4.09
N GLU A 190 11.54 14.38 -3.93
CA GLU A 190 10.26 14.32 -3.23
C GLU A 190 9.11 14.54 -4.21
N VAL A 191 8.08 13.73 -4.06
CA VAL A 191 6.80 13.90 -4.74
C VAL A 191 5.71 14.09 -3.69
N ILE A 192 4.98 15.18 -3.79
CA ILE A 192 3.83 15.50 -2.95
C ILE A 192 2.58 15.37 -3.79
N ILE A 193 1.61 14.61 -3.28
CA ILE A 193 0.25 14.51 -3.81
C ILE A 193 -0.67 15.01 -2.72
N GLN A 194 -1.34 16.13 -2.97
CA GLN A 194 -2.23 16.75 -1.99
C GLN A 194 -3.56 17.13 -2.60
N ASP A 195 -4.59 17.08 -1.78
CA ASP A 195 -5.96 17.45 -2.13
C ASP A 195 -6.49 18.53 -1.16
N ASN A 196 -7.63 19.10 -1.49
CA ASN A 196 -8.37 20.01 -0.64
C ASN A 196 -9.70 19.41 -0.15
N GLY A 197 -9.72 18.11 0.09
CA GLY A 197 -10.87 17.38 0.62
C GLY A 197 -11.05 17.54 2.13
N GLU A 198 -11.78 16.62 2.72
CA GLU A 198 -12.07 16.61 4.17
C GLU A 198 -10.85 16.33 5.05
N GLY A 199 -9.77 15.82 4.43
CA GLY A 199 -8.61 15.31 5.18
C GLY A 199 -8.87 13.93 5.79
N ILE A 200 -7.97 13.54 6.69
CA ILE A 200 -7.95 12.23 7.31
C ILE A 200 -8.17 12.40 8.81
N PRO A 201 -9.10 11.68 9.45
CA PRO A 201 -9.21 11.66 10.90
C PRO A 201 -7.85 11.32 11.54
N GLU A 202 -7.42 12.06 12.56
CA GLU A 202 -6.10 11.86 13.18
C GLU A 202 -5.88 10.43 13.69
N GLU A 203 -6.96 9.80 14.17
CA GLU A 203 -6.96 8.41 14.62
C GLU A 203 -6.72 7.40 13.48
N ASP A 204 -7.05 7.75 12.23
CA ASP A 204 -6.87 6.89 11.05
C ASP A 204 -5.44 6.98 10.46
N ILE A 205 -4.75 8.12 10.65
CA ILE A 205 -3.42 8.38 10.06
C ILE A 205 -2.40 7.26 10.33
N PRO A 206 -2.25 6.72 11.55
CA PRO A 206 -1.28 5.66 11.83
C PRO A 206 -1.55 4.35 11.06
N TYR A 207 -2.80 4.09 10.71
CA TYR A 207 -3.27 2.82 10.14
C TYR A 207 -3.52 2.86 8.62
N MET A 208 -3.48 4.06 7.99
CA MET A 208 -3.84 4.23 6.58
C MET A 208 -3.08 3.37 5.59
N PHE A 209 -1.87 2.96 5.94
CA PHE A 209 -1.04 2.09 5.12
C PHE A 209 -1.13 0.62 5.53
N GLU A 210 -2.01 0.25 6.44
CA GLU A 210 -2.27 -1.15 6.76
C GLU A 210 -3.18 -1.79 5.70
N ARG A 211 -2.95 -3.08 5.44
CA ARG A 211 -3.76 -3.83 4.46
C ARG A 211 -5.18 -3.97 4.98
N PHE A 212 -6.14 -3.78 4.08
CA PHE A 212 -7.59 -3.88 4.34
C PHE A 212 -8.13 -2.84 5.34
N TYR A 213 -7.28 -1.90 5.76
CA TYR A 213 -7.73 -0.81 6.60
C TYR A 213 -8.66 0.13 5.81
N LYS A 214 -9.78 0.46 6.42
CA LYS A 214 -10.77 1.41 5.90
C LYS A 214 -10.99 2.46 6.95
N GLY A 215 -10.61 3.69 6.66
CA GLY A 215 -10.92 4.84 7.52
C GLY A 215 -12.44 5.04 7.64
N LYS A 216 -12.85 5.84 8.60
CA LYS A 216 -14.27 6.11 8.87
C LYS A 216 -15.03 6.67 7.67
N ASN A 217 -14.35 7.45 6.84
CA ASN A 217 -14.91 8.09 5.64
C ASN A 217 -14.69 7.26 4.36
N ALA A 218 -14.28 5.99 4.48
CA ALA A 218 -14.02 5.14 3.34
C ALA A 218 -15.32 4.78 2.60
N LYS A 219 -15.29 4.86 1.27
CA LYS A 219 -16.41 4.43 0.43
C LYS A 219 -16.68 2.93 0.63
N PRO A 220 -17.95 2.48 0.62
CA PRO A 220 -18.29 1.05 0.75
C PRO A 220 -17.60 0.16 -0.27
N GLU A 221 -17.32 0.68 -1.47
CA GLU A 221 -16.66 -0.02 -2.57
C GLU A 221 -15.14 -0.15 -2.40
N SER A 222 -14.55 0.63 -1.50
CA SER A 222 -13.11 0.62 -1.20
C SER A 222 -12.72 -0.73 -0.57
N VAL A 223 -11.57 -1.26 -0.98
CA VAL A 223 -11.03 -2.53 -0.47
C VAL A 223 -10.02 -2.33 0.65
N GLY A 224 -9.40 -1.15 0.75
CA GLY A 224 -8.37 -0.85 1.74
C GLY A 224 -6.99 -1.44 1.41
N ILE A 225 -6.69 -1.72 0.14
CA ILE A 225 -5.41 -2.28 -0.29
C ILE A 225 -4.52 -1.24 -1.00
N GLY A 226 -5.11 -0.25 -1.66
CA GLY A 226 -4.39 0.64 -2.56
C GLY A 226 -3.23 1.39 -1.90
N LEU A 227 -3.45 2.01 -0.73
CA LEU A 227 -2.42 2.74 0.00
C LEU A 227 -1.34 1.82 0.58
N ALA A 228 -1.73 0.65 1.10
CA ALA A 228 -0.81 -0.37 1.57
C ALA A 228 0.11 -0.85 0.42
N PHE A 229 -0.47 -1.09 -0.75
CA PHE A 229 0.27 -1.51 -1.93
C PHE A 229 1.23 -0.43 -2.44
N ALA A 230 0.78 0.82 -2.49
CA ALA A 230 1.66 1.96 -2.83
C ALA A 230 2.86 2.04 -1.88
N ARG A 231 2.64 1.93 -0.55
CA ARG A 231 3.73 1.91 0.44
C ARG A 231 4.69 0.75 0.21
N MET A 232 4.18 -0.45 -0.07
CA MET A 232 5.03 -1.62 -0.34
C MET A 232 5.93 -1.41 -1.55
N ILE A 233 5.39 -0.91 -2.66
CA ILE A 233 6.16 -0.62 -3.87
C ILE A 233 7.25 0.42 -3.60
N ILE A 234 6.88 1.54 -2.94
CA ILE A 234 7.80 2.63 -2.63
C ILE A 234 8.93 2.14 -1.73
N THR A 235 8.59 1.42 -0.66
CA THR A 235 9.59 0.89 0.30
C THR A 235 10.50 -0.17 -0.33
N ALA A 236 9.96 -1.05 -1.18
CA ALA A 236 10.75 -2.06 -1.89
C ALA A 236 11.78 -1.44 -2.87
N GLN A 237 11.56 -0.19 -3.27
CA GLN A 237 12.48 0.57 -4.12
C GLN A 237 13.30 1.61 -3.34
N ASN A 238 13.43 1.46 -2.01
CA ASN A 238 14.20 2.32 -1.10
C ASN A 238 13.64 3.74 -0.96
N GLY A 239 12.35 3.93 -1.21
CA GLY A 239 11.64 5.16 -0.94
C GLY A 239 10.96 5.14 0.44
N THR A 240 10.49 6.30 0.86
CA THR A 240 9.64 6.47 2.05
C THR A 240 8.36 7.18 1.66
N ILE A 241 7.28 6.86 2.36
CA ILE A 241 5.99 7.54 2.21
C ILE A 241 5.47 7.95 3.57
N SER A 242 4.93 9.14 3.65
CA SER A 242 4.23 9.66 4.82
C SER A 242 2.95 10.40 4.40
N VAL A 243 2.05 10.58 5.35
CA VAL A 243 0.80 11.32 5.13
C VAL A 243 0.56 12.26 6.30
N LYS A 244 -0.02 13.41 6.01
CA LYS A 244 -0.49 14.40 6.99
C LYS A 244 -1.69 15.14 6.44
N ASN A 245 -2.44 15.81 7.27
CA ASN A 245 -3.45 16.77 6.84
C ASN A 245 -2.79 18.12 6.50
N ASN A 246 -3.33 18.80 5.50
CA ASN A 246 -2.97 20.18 5.22
C ASN A 246 -3.67 21.12 6.21
N PRO A 247 -3.04 22.23 6.63
CA PRO A 247 -3.66 23.22 7.52
C PRO A 247 -4.96 23.80 6.96
N ASP A 248 -5.03 23.93 5.64
CA ASP A 248 -6.17 24.51 4.91
C ASP A 248 -7.21 23.45 4.50
N GLY A 249 -7.09 22.22 4.99
CA GLY A 249 -7.94 21.09 4.66
C GLY A 249 -7.34 20.16 3.60
N GLY A 250 -7.81 18.91 3.61
CA GLY A 250 -7.34 17.86 2.70
C GLY A 250 -6.14 17.07 3.20
N ALA A 251 -5.81 16.01 2.48
CA ALA A 251 -4.67 15.14 2.77
C ALA A 251 -3.44 15.50 1.92
N CYS A 252 -2.26 15.25 2.47
CA CYS A 252 -0.98 15.47 1.83
C CYS A 252 -0.11 14.22 1.99
N PHE A 253 0.11 13.50 0.90
CA PHE A 253 1.03 12.37 0.80
C PHE A 253 2.39 12.87 0.32
N SER A 254 3.46 12.56 1.05
CA SER A 254 4.85 12.86 0.68
C SER A 254 5.60 11.56 0.43
N VAL A 255 6.16 11.40 -0.76
CA VAL A 255 6.98 10.26 -1.19
C VAL A 255 8.39 10.75 -1.47
N ARG A 256 9.41 10.15 -0.82
CA ARG A 256 10.81 10.53 -0.99
C ARG A 256 11.66 9.36 -1.43
N PHE A 257 12.51 9.60 -2.42
CA PHE A 257 13.55 8.68 -2.87
C PHE A 257 14.91 9.30 -2.61
N TYR A 258 15.70 8.67 -1.75
CA TYR A 258 17.00 9.16 -1.35
C TYR A 258 18.03 8.85 -2.43
N LYS A 259 18.86 9.85 -2.75
CA LYS A 259 19.98 9.69 -3.65
C LYS A 259 21.10 8.91 -2.96
N GLN A 260 21.72 8.00 -3.67
CA GLN A 260 22.93 7.35 -3.17
C GLN A 260 24.03 8.40 -3.16
N ILE A 261 24.51 8.76 -1.97
CA ILE A 261 25.71 9.53 -1.82
C ILE A 261 26.86 8.56 -2.11
N ILE A 262 27.53 8.76 -3.24
CA ILE A 262 28.72 8.00 -3.66
C ILE A 262 29.91 8.43 -2.81
#